data_041662b05ebf82da2dc8707f06da5335
#
_entry.id   041662b05ebf82da2dc8707f06da5335
#
_cell.length_a   1.000
_cell.length_b   1.000
_cell.length_c   1.000
_cell.angle_alpha   90.00
_cell.angle_beta   90.00
_cell.angle_gamma   90.00
#
_symmetry.space_group_name_H-M   'P 1'
#
loop_
_entity.id
_entity.type
_entity.pdbx_description
1 polymer ?
#
loop_
_entity_poly.entity_id
_entity_poly.type
_entity_poly.pdbx_seq_one_letter_code
_entity_poly.pdbx_strand_id
1 'polypeptide(L)'
;MTSEAFISAGILSVIFIVVQIISVRLRKNADNYLLSLVMFMSSISAIMILRLKPDLYMHQIVWICIGLIVFLIIVTVSDRLLELLDYPYVLGFGALIIICSVLIFGTDIGGNRNWIILGPIQVQPSEFAKLLIIAFLSSFLSENKNVLVLPSRGWKFIHLPPFRFLAPLLLIWSASILMFVSLRDLGSALLFFGIVVIMTYVATGKKLYVAIALFFFSLSSYISYLLFAHVQTRVAIWLHPWDDPMGSAYQIVQSLFAFGYGGVFGTGYTSGFPRLIPE
;
A
#
# COMPACT_ATOMS: atom_id res chain seq x y z
N MET A 1 -24.70 -14.20 17.37
CA MET A 1 -23.29 -14.10 17.73
C MET A 1 -22.98 -15.28 18.63
N THR A 2 -22.04 -16.11 18.27
CA THR A 2 -21.68 -17.31 19.02
C THR A 2 -20.88 -16.91 20.26
N SER A 3 -20.97 -17.69 21.36
CA SER A 3 -20.19 -17.48 22.61
C SER A 3 -18.69 -17.40 22.31
N GLU A 4 -18.20 -18.12 21.32
CA GLU A 4 -16.81 -18.11 20.84
C GLU A 4 -16.36 -16.73 20.32
N ALA A 5 -17.26 -15.99 19.66
CA ALA A 5 -16.94 -14.66 19.17
C ALA A 5 -16.74 -13.64 20.29
N PHE A 6 -17.52 -13.75 21.38
CA PHE A 6 -17.32 -12.90 22.56
C PHE A 6 -16.03 -13.24 23.31
N ILE A 7 -15.72 -14.52 23.43
CA ILE A 7 -14.47 -14.96 24.08
C ILE A 7 -13.26 -14.49 23.28
N SER A 8 -13.26 -14.67 21.95
CA SER A 8 -12.13 -14.23 21.10
C SER A 8 -11.99 -12.71 21.06
N ALA A 9 -13.07 -11.95 21.07
CA ALA A 9 -13.02 -10.49 21.18
C ALA A 9 -12.43 -10.04 22.54
N GLY A 10 -12.80 -10.72 23.63
CA GLY A 10 -12.24 -10.48 24.96
C GLY A 10 -10.73 -10.77 24.99
N ILE A 11 -10.30 -11.90 24.46
CA ILE A 11 -8.88 -12.27 24.36
C ILE A 11 -8.12 -11.24 23.53
N LEU A 12 -8.64 -10.84 22.36
CA LEU A 12 -8.01 -9.84 21.51
C LEU A 12 -7.85 -8.49 22.22
N SER A 13 -8.87 -8.06 22.96
CA SER A 13 -8.82 -6.82 23.75
C SER A 13 -7.73 -6.88 24.83
N VAL A 14 -7.59 -8.01 25.53
CA VAL A 14 -6.51 -8.21 26.52
C VAL A 14 -5.15 -8.17 25.84
N ILE A 15 -4.98 -8.84 24.69
CA ILE A 15 -3.73 -8.82 23.93
C ILE A 15 -3.37 -7.37 23.54
N PHE A 16 -4.34 -6.60 23.05
CA PHE A 16 -4.11 -5.19 22.69
C PHE A 16 -3.65 -4.35 23.88
N ILE A 17 -4.29 -4.49 25.04
CA ILE A 17 -3.89 -3.78 26.26
C ILE A 17 -2.45 -4.16 26.67
N VAL A 18 -2.12 -5.45 26.65
CA VAL A 18 -0.78 -5.94 27.00
C VAL A 18 0.28 -5.37 26.02
N VAL A 19 0.02 -5.43 24.72
CA VAL A 19 0.94 -4.88 23.71
C VAL A 19 1.11 -3.37 23.89
N GLN A 20 0.04 -2.63 24.18
CA GLN A 20 0.10 -1.20 24.45
C GLN A 20 1.00 -0.90 25.67
N ILE A 21 0.81 -1.62 26.77
CA ILE A 21 1.62 -1.45 27.99
C ILE A 21 3.10 -1.74 27.71
N ILE A 22 3.38 -2.83 26.99
CA ILE A 22 4.74 -3.21 26.63
C ILE A 22 5.38 -2.14 25.73
N SER A 23 4.67 -1.67 24.68
CA SER A 23 5.15 -0.64 23.76
C SER A 23 5.53 0.64 24.49
N VAL A 24 4.66 1.13 25.39
CA VAL A 24 4.92 2.35 26.20
C VAL A 24 6.13 2.18 27.11
N ARG A 25 6.33 0.97 27.68
CA ARG A 25 7.50 0.72 28.52
C ARG A 25 8.81 0.62 27.75
N LEU A 26 8.76 0.06 26.53
CA LEU A 26 9.95 -0.07 25.67
C LEU A 26 10.40 1.29 25.10
N ARG A 27 9.42 2.15 24.75
CA ARG A 27 9.69 3.44 24.09
C ARG A 27 8.85 4.55 24.73
N LYS A 28 9.38 5.17 25.77
CA LYS A 28 8.67 6.24 26.52
C LYS A 28 8.30 7.48 25.67
N ASN A 29 9.06 7.73 24.61
CA ASN A 29 8.84 8.86 23.69
C ASN A 29 8.09 8.47 22.42
N ALA A 30 7.57 7.24 22.30
CA ALA A 30 6.79 6.83 21.15
C ALA A 30 5.39 7.45 21.17
N ASP A 31 4.84 7.67 19.97
CA ASP A 31 3.44 8.07 19.84
C ASP A 31 2.51 6.93 20.23
N ASN A 32 1.85 7.11 21.38
CA ASN A 32 0.95 6.10 21.95
C ASN A 32 -0.40 6.01 21.22
N TYR A 33 -0.78 7.06 20.46
CA TYR A 33 -2.05 7.09 19.76
C TYR A 33 -2.04 6.24 18.49
N LEU A 34 -0.89 6.12 17.83
CA LEU A 34 -0.77 5.34 16.59
C LEU A 34 -1.19 3.89 16.79
N LEU A 35 -0.66 3.22 17.81
CA LEU A 35 -0.99 1.83 18.09
C LEU A 35 -2.46 1.68 18.49
N SER A 36 -2.98 2.59 19.32
CA SER A 36 -4.40 2.59 19.72
C SER A 36 -5.33 2.74 18.51
N LEU A 37 -4.98 3.57 17.54
CA LEU A 37 -5.73 3.73 16.29
C LEU A 37 -5.70 2.45 15.45
N VAL A 38 -4.53 1.83 15.31
CA VAL A 38 -4.39 0.55 14.58
C VAL A 38 -5.22 -0.55 15.23
N MET A 39 -5.22 -0.63 16.57
CA MET A 39 -6.03 -1.59 17.32
C MET A 39 -7.52 -1.36 17.10
N PHE A 40 -7.98 -0.10 17.11
CA PHE A 40 -9.37 0.25 16.83
C PHE A 40 -9.77 -0.18 15.41
N MET A 41 -8.98 0.15 14.39
CA MET A 41 -9.23 -0.26 13.01
C MET A 41 -9.23 -1.78 12.84
N SER A 42 -8.30 -2.48 13.50
CA SER A 42 -8.25 -3.96 13.49
C SER A 42 -9.47 -4.59 14.14
N SER A 43 -10.00 -3.96 15.20
CA SER A 43 -11.22 -4.43 15.85
C SER A 43 -12.44 -4.29 14.93
N ILE A 44 -12.58 -3.17 14.21
CA ILE A 44 -13.63 -2.98 13.20
C ILE A 44 -13.49 -4.05 12.10
N SER A 45 -12.26 -4.27 11.60
CA SER A 45 -12.00 -5.31 10.59
C SER A 45 -12.42 -6.69 11.08
N ALA A 46 -12.04 -7.09 12.30
CA ALA A 46 -12.40 -8.39 12.87
C ALA A 46 -13.92 -8.58 12.94
N ILE A 47 -14.67 -7.55 13.39
CA ILE A 47 -16.12 -7.60 13.49
C ILE A 47 -16.77 -7.69 12.08
N MET A 48 -16.23 -6.97 11.09
CA MET A 48 -16.73 -7.04 9.72
C MET A 48 -16.50 -8.42 9.10
N ILE A 49 -15.33 -9.02 9.30
CA ILE A 49 -15.03 -10.38 8.82
C ILE A 49 -15.93 -11.40 9.51
N LEU A 50 -16.15 -11.29 10.82
CA LEU A 50 -17.08 -12.15 11.53
C LEU A 50 -18.50 -12.09 10.94
N ARG A 51 -18.92 -10.92 10.47
CA ARG A 51 -20.23 -10.72 9.84
C ARG A 51 -20.31 -11.26 8.43
N LEU A 52 -19.27 -11.03 7.63
CA LEU A 52 -19.26 -11.35 6.19
C LEU A 52 -18.89 -12.81 5.91
N LYS A 53 -17.80 -13.28 6.54
CA LYS A 53 -17.21 -14.61 6.36
C LYS A 53 -16.76 -15.17 7.72
N PRO A 54 -17.67 -15.72 8.53
CA PRO A 54 -17.35 -16.25 9.87
C PRO A 54 -16.20 -17.27 9.86
N ASP A 55 -16.09 -18.05 8.79
CA ASP A 55 -15.04 -19.09 8.63
C ASP A 55 -13.61 -18.50 8.58
N LEU A 56 -13.48 -17.25 8.12
CA LEU A 56 -12.20 -16.56 8.07
C LEU A 56 -11.86 -15.77 9.34
N TYR A 57 -12.81 -15.66 10.27
CA TYR A 57 -12.64 -14.84 11.47
C TYR A 57 -11.44 -15.27 12.33
N MET A 58 -11.29 -16.57 12.58
CA MET A 58 -10.17 -17.07 13.38
C MET A 58 -8.81 -16.88 12.68
N HIS A 59 -8.78 -17.02 11.35
CA HIS A 59 -7.58 -16.71 10.58
C HIS A 59 -7.19 -15.24 10.74
N GLN A 60 -8.17 -14.32 10.69
CA GLN A 60 -7.91 -12.89 10.89
C GLN A 60 -7.35 -12.59 12.27
N ILE A 61 -7.89 -13.21 13.34
CA ILE A 61 -7.37 -13.06 14.71
C ILE A 61 -5.90 -13.50 14.78
N VAL A 62 -5.57 -14.65 14.20
CA VAL A 62 -4.19 -15.17 14.17
C VAL A 62 -3.26 -14.17 13.45
N TRP A 63 -3.68 -13.62 12.29
CA TRP A 63 -2.87 -12.63 11.56
C TRP A 63 -2.71 -11.32 12.34
N ILE A 64 -3.72 -10.86 13.05
CA ILE A 64 -3.61 -9.69 13.95
C ILE A 64 -2.57 -9.98 15.06
N CYS A 65 -2.62 -11.15 15.70
CA CYS A 65 -1.65 -11.54 16.73
C CYS A 65 -0.22 -11.60 16.16
N ILE A 66 -0.03 -12.20 14.99
CA ILE A 66 1.29 -12.23 14.31
C ILE A 66 1.76 -10.79 14.04
N GLY A 67 0.90 -9.93 13.52
CA GLY A 67 1.21 -8.52 13.27
C GLY A 67 1.64 -7.77 14.54
N LEU A 68 0.97 -8.00 15.67
CA LEU A 68 1.33 -7.42 16.95
C LEU A 68 2.68 -7.92 17.48
N ILE A 69 2.99 -9.21 17.28
CA ILE A 69 4.31 -9.77 17.64
C ILE A 69 5.40 -9.13 16.77
N VAL A 70 5.20 -9.05 15.46
CA VAL A 70 6.13 -8.39 14.54
C VAL A 70 6.32 -6.91 14.92
N PHE A 71 5.22 -6.22 15.25
CA PHE A 71 5.29 -4.84 15.74
C PHE A 71 6.19 -4.71 16.99
N LEU A 72 6.02 -5.58 17.99
CA LEU A 72 6.86 -5.55 19.19
C LEU A 72 8.32 -5.85 18.86
N ILE A 73 8.60 -6.79 17.96
CA ILE A 73 9.97 -7.07 17.50
C ILE A 73 10.57 -5.82 16.85
N ILE A 74 9.85 -5.17 15.95
CA ILE A 74 10.31 -3.94 15.29
C ILE A 74 10.56 -2.83 16.31
N VAL A 75 9.70 -2.63 17.29
CA VAL A 75 9.89 -1.64 18.36
C VAL A 75 11.15 -1.92 19.18
N THR A 76 11.44 -3.18 19.48
CA THR A 76 12.65 -3.55 20.24
C THR A 76 13.94 -3.41 19.45
N VAL A 77 13.91 -3.70 18.15
CA VAL A 77 15.09 -3.71 17.27
C VAL A 77 15.22 -2.40 16.46
N SER A 78 14.32 -1.43 16.70
CA SER A 78 14.21 -0.22 15.87
C SER A 78 15.52 0.57 15.74
N ASP A 79 16.37 0.63 16.77
CA ASP A 79 17.65 1.35 16.69
C ASP A 79 18.59 0.71 15.66
N ARG A 80 18.66 -0.63 15.60
CA ARG A 80 19.42 -1.35 14.58
C ARG A 80 18.81 -1.22 13.19
N LEU A 81 17.46 -1.17 13.09
CA LEU A 81 16.79 -0.96 11.82
C LEU A 81 17.06 0.45 11.26
N LEU A 82 17.23 1.44 12.12
CA LEU A 82 17.62 2.79 11.70
C LEU A 82 19.02 2.84 11.10
N GLU A 83 19.96 1.99 11.54
CA GLU A 83 21.29 1.86 10.94
C GLU A 83 21.23 1.42 9.46
N LEU A 84 20.16 0.69 9.05
CA LEU A 84 19.98 0.33 7.63
C LEU A 84 19.73 1.54 6.73
N LEU A 85 19.25 2.65 7.28
CA LEU A 85 19.06 3.89 6.55
C LEU A 85 20.39 4.51 6.06
N ASP A 86 21.51 4.15 6.68
CA ASP A 86 22.84 4.57 6.23
C ASP A 86 23.25 3.94 4.89
N TYR A 87 22.46 2.95 4.42
CA TYR A 87 22.72 2.21 3.19
C TYR A 87 21.56 2.33 2.18
N PRO A 88 21.21 3.54 1.69
CA PRO A 88 20.02 3.75 0.88
C PRO A 88 19.99 2.88 -0.39
N TYR A 89 21.13 2.73 -1.07
CA TYR A 89 21.17 1.93 -2.30
C TYR A 89 20.91 0.43 -2.07
N VAL A 90 21.28 -0.10 -0.90
CA VAL A 90 20.98 -1.49 -0.52
C VAL A 90 19.47 -1.66 -0.34
N LEU A 91 18.82 -0.69 0.31
CA LEU A 91 17.36 -0.68 0.49
C LEU A 91 16.62 -0.59 -0.85
N GLY A 92 17.04 0.32 -1.73
CA GLY A 92 16.47 0.46 -3.06
C GLY A 92 16.64 -0.78 -3.94
N PHE A 93 17.85 -1.37 -3.93
CA PHE A 93 18.12 -2.61 -4.66
C PHE A 93 17.36 -3.80 -4.09
N GLY A 94 17.27 -3.91 -2.76
CA GLY A 94 16.45 -4.92 -2.09
C GLY A 94 14.97 -4.81 -2.46
N ALA A 95 14.43 -3.61 -2.53
CA ALA A 95 13.07 -3.38 -3.00
C ALA A 95 12.86 -3.89 -4.42
N LEU A 96 13.78 -3.58 -5.33
CA LEU A 96 13.71 -4.06 -6.72
C LEU A 96 13.80 -5.58 -6.81
N ILE A 97 14.68 -6.24 -6.05
CA ILE A 97 14.77 -7.70 -6.00
C ILE A 97 13.44 -8.30 -5.53
N ILE A 98 12.85 -7.77 -4.46
CA ILE A 98 11.57 -8.26 -3.92
C ILE A 98 10.47 -8.11 -4.96
N ILE A 99 10.39 -6.96 -5.63
CA ILE A 99 9.39 -6.78 -6.70
C ILE A 99 9.69 -7.73 -7.86
N CYS A 100 10.95 -7.87 -8.31
CA CYS A 100 11.34 -8.79 -9.40
C CYS A 100 11.05 -10.25 -9.07
N SER A 101 11.09 -10.66 -7.79
CA SER A 101 10.77 -12.02 -7.39
C SER A 101 9.36 -12.46 -7.80
N VAL A 102 8.43 -11.51 -7.86
CA VAL A 102 7.04 -11.78 -8.28
C VAL A 102 6.95 -12.17 -9.76
N LEU A 103 7.83 -11.63 -10.62
CA LEU A 103 7.84 -12.02 -12.04
C LEU A 103 8.21 -13.49 -12.22
N ILE A 104 9.05 -14.03 -11.31
CA ILE A 104 9.55 -15.41 -11.37
C ILE A 104 8.60 -16.35 -10.64
N PHE A 105 8.27 -16.02 -9.39
CA PHE A 105 7.56 -16.90 -8.46
C PHE A 105 6.07 -16.55 -8.28
N GLY A 106 5.60 -15.45 -8.90
CA GLY A 106 4.23 -14.98 -8.73
C GLY A 106 3.20 -15.93 -9.33
N THR A 107 2.13 -16.15 -8.57
CA THR A 107 0.93 -16.91 -8.98
C THR A 107 -0.20 -15.96 -9.30
N ASP A 108 -1.03 -16.33 -10.29
CA ASP A 108 -2.22 -15.55 -10.66
C ASP A 108 -3.36 -15.90 -9.69
N ILE A 109 -3.81 -14.89 -8.94
CA ILE A 109 -4.97 -14.99 -8.05
C ILE A 109 -5.92 -13.85 -8.39
N GLY A 110 -7.13 -14.17 -8.84
CA GLY A 110 -8.12 -13.15 -9.19
C GLY A 110 -7.74 -12.27 -10.38
N GLY A 111 -6.89 -12.75 -11.31
CA GLY A 111 -6.43 -12.02 -12.49
C GLY A 111 -5.22 -11.11 -12.25
N ASN A 112 -4.67 -11.09 -11.03
CA ASN A 112 -3.46 -10.37 -10.67
C ASN A 112 -2.34 -11.36 -10.30
N ARG A 113 -1.17 -11.22 -10.94
CA ARG A 113 -0.01 -12.08 -10.67
C ARG A 113 0.93 -11.43 -9.66
N ASN A 114 0.46 -11.17 -8.45
CA ASN A 114 1.22 -10.43 -7.42
C ASN A 114 1.37 -11.18 -6.10
N TRP A 115 0.98 -12.45 -6.04
CA TRP A 115 1.05 -13.30 -4.86
C TRP A 115 2.09 -14.41 -5.00
N ILE A 116 2.81 -14.71 -3.93
CA ILE A 116 3.68 -15.88 -3.80
C ILE A 116 3.04 -16.80 -2.77
N ILE A 117 2.78 -18.05 -3.16
CA ILE A 117 2.19 -19.07 -2.28
C ILE A 117 3.32 -19.87 -1.65
N LEU A 118 3.43 -19.81 -0.33
CA LEU A 118 4.38 -20.57 0.48
C LEU A 118 3.62 -21.55 1.38
N GLY A 119 3.22 -22.68 0.81
CA GLY A 119 2.37 -23.65 1.52
C GLY A 119 1.00 -23.05 1.86
N PRO A 120 0.59 -22.99 3.14
CA PRO A 120 -0.69 -22.41 3.54
C PRO A 120 -0.69 -20.88 3.58
N ILE A 121 0.47 -20.25 3.39
CA ILE A 121 0.65 -18.80 3.52
C ILE A 121 0.74 -18.15 2.15
N GLN A 122 -0.05 -17.09 1.95
CA GLN A 122 0.04 -16.24 0.77
C GLN A 122 0.74 -14.94 1.16
N VAL A 123 1.80 -14.60 0.44
CA VAL A 123 2.60 -13.39 0.69
C VAL A 123 2.54 -12.51 -0.55
N GLN A 124 2.31 -11.23 -0.33
CA GLN A 124 2.38 -10.22 -1.38
C GLN A 124 3.69 -9.44 -1.24
N PRO A 125 4.71 -9.70 -2.08
CA PRO A 125 6.02 -9.07 -1.96
C PRO A 125 5.99 -7.54 -2.08
N SER A 126 5.04 -6.98 -2.83
CA SER A 126 4.88 -5.53 -2.96
C SER A 126 4.65 -4.81 -1.62
N GLU A 127 4.06 -5.48 -0.61
CA GLU A 127 3.87 -4.90 0.72
C GLU A 127 5.22 -4.63 1.41
N PHE A 128 6.15 -5.56 1.31
CA PHE A 128 7.51 -5.40 1.83
C PHE A 128 8.34 -4.41 1.00
N ALA A 129 8.19 -4.44 -0.32
CA ALA A 129 8.88 -3.51 -1.20
C ALA A 129 8.49 -2.05 -0.93
N LYS A 130 7.22 -1.78 -0.57
CA LYS A 130 6.78 -0.43 -0.15
C LYS A 130 7.60 0.11 1.02
N LEU A 131 7.80 -0.71 2.05
CA LEU A 131 8.57 -0.30 3.23
C LEU A 131 10.02 0.01 2.86
N LEU A 132 10.65 -0.83 2.04
CA LEU A 132 12.02 -0.61 1.59
C LEU A 132 12.16 0.62 0.69
N ILE A 133 11.18 0.90 -0.18
CA ILE A 133 11.18 2.11 -1.02
C ILE A 133 11.00 3.37 -0.16
N ILE A 134 10.12 3.34 0.84
CA ILE A 134 9.96 4.47 1.77
C ILE A 134 11.27 4.72 2.53
N ALA A 135 11.91 3.67 3.03
CA ALA A 135 13.19 3.76 3.74
C ALA A 135 14.31 4.28 2.81
N PHE A 136 14.41 3.74 1.58
CA PHE A 136 15.33 4.25 0.56
C PHE A 136 15.10 5.73 0.27
N LEU A 137 13.87 6.14 -0.03
CA LEU A 137 13.56 7.52 -0.35
C LEU A 137 13.83 8.46 0.82
N SER A 138 13.50 8.05 2.04
CA SER A 138 13.74 8.84 3.24
C SER A 138 15.22 9.15 3.42
N SER A 139 16.07 8.13 3.35
CA SER A 139 17.52 8.27 3.47
C SER A 139 18.12 9.02 2.28
N PHE A 140 17.84 8.57 1.05
CA PHE A 140 18.39 9.15 -0.17
C PHE A 140 18.04 10.64 -0.33
N LEU A 141 16.77 11.01 -0.07
CA LEU A 141 16.32 12.39 -0.17
C LEU A 141 16.91 13.26 0.94
N SER A 142 17.07 12.72 2.15
CA SER A 142 17.71 13.43 3.27
C SER A 142 19.16 13.77 2.95
N GLU A 143 19.95 12.81 2.50
CA GLU A 143 21.37 12.99 2.14
C GLU A 143 21.55 13.95 0.95
N ASN A 144 20.70 13.87 -0.06
CA ASN A 144 20.86 14.60 -1.31
C ASN A 144 19.99 15.85 -1.43
N LYS A 145 19.28 16.25 -0.35
CA LYS A 145 18.38 17.39 -0.33
C LYS A 145 18.99 18.65 -0.90
N ASN A 146 20.21 19.00 -0.48
CA ASN A 146 20.89 20.22 -0.91
C ASN A 146 21.13 20.25 -2.40
N VAL A 147 21.54 19.12 -2.98
CA VAL A 147 21.80 19.01 -4.43
C VAL A 147 20.51 19.03 -5.24
N LEU A 148 19.45 18.40 -4.73
CA LEU A 148 18.13 18.36 -5.37
C LEU A 148 17.43 19.73 -5.33
N VAL A 149 17.74 20.57 -4.33
CA VAL A 149 17.17 21.92 -4.19
C VAL A 149 17.97 22.97 -4.92
N LEU A 150 19.30 22.84 -5.02
CA LEU A 150 20.14 23.85 -5.68
C LEU A 150 19.85 23.92 -7.18
N PRO A 151 19.81 25.16 -7.76
CA PRO A 151 19.68 25.31 -9.20
C PRO A 151 20.96 24.82 -9.89
N SER A 152 20.88 23.74 -10.65
CA SER A 152 21.98 23.31 -11.50
C SER A 152 21.98 24.13 -12.80
N ARG A 153 23.15 24.23 -13.47
CA ARG A 153 23.28 24.84 -14.80
C ARG A 153 22.34 24.13 -15.77
N GLY A 154 21.23 24.77 -16.10
CA GLY A 154 20.23 24.24 -17.03
C GLY A 154 19.65 25.33 -17.92
N TRP A 155 18.87 24.95 -18.90
CA TRP A 155 18.16 25.83 -19.83
C TRP A 155 17.32 26.86 -19.04
N LYS A 156 17.16 28.06 -19.59
CA LYS A 156 16.62 29.27 -18.89
C LYS A 156 15.37 29.08 -18.03
N PHE A 157 14.61 27.97 -18.23
CA PHE A 157 13.34 27.74 -17.54
C PHE A 157 13.28 26.44 -16.70
N ILE A 158 14.22 25.48 -16.91
CA ILE A 158 14.18 24.19 -16.23
C ILE A 158 15.54 23.90 -15.58
N HIS A 159 15.58 24.03 -14.26
CA HIS A 159 16.78 23.78 -13.46
C HIS A 159 16.65 22.39 -12.83
N LEU A 160 17.10 21.37 -13.54
CA LEU A 160 17.17 20.00 -13.04
C LEU A 160 18.52 19.75 -12.36
N PRO A 161 18.57 18.99 -11.27
CA PRO A 161 19.82 18.57 -10.66
C PRO A 161 20.61 17.65 -11.61
N PRO A 162 21.91 17.42 -11.34
CA PRO A 162 22.71 16.50 -12.13
C PRO A 162 22.07 15.12 -12.23
N PHE A 163 22.09 14.53 -13.43
CA PHE A 163 21.39 13.26 -13.72
C PHE A 163 21.76 12.14 -12.75
N ARG A 164 22.98 12.09 -12.23
CA ARG A 164 23.42 11.10 -11.24
C ARG A 164 22.58 11.05 -9.98
N PHE A 165 21.95 12.20 -9.57
CA PHE A 165 21.07 12.27 -8.40
C PHE A 165 19.60 12.00 -8.75
N LEU A 166 19.22 12.20 -10.00
CA LEU A 166 17.88 11.85 -10.49
C LEU A 166 17.79 10.37 -10.86
N ALA A 167 18.88 9.79 -11.36
CA ALA A 167 18.88 8.42 -11.88
C ALA A 167 18.34 7.37 -10.89
N PRO A 168 18.72 7.33 -9.59
CA PRO A 168 18.17 6.37 -8.66
C PRO A 168 16.66 6.53 -8.45
N LEU A 169 16.17 7.77 -8.40
CA LEU A 169 14.74 8.06 -8.27
C LEU A 169 13.97 7.60 -9.50
N LEU A 170 14.47 7.94 -10.69
CA LEU A 170 13.85 7.56 -11.96
C LEU A 170 13.88 6.04 -12.16
N LEU A 171 14.96 5.37 -11.75
CA LEU A 171 15.10 3.93 -11.88
C LEU A 171 14.06 3.21 -11.00
N ILE A 172 13.96 3.56 -9.72
CA ILE A 172 12.98 2.94 -8.82
C ILE A 172 11.56 3.25 -9.29
N TRP A 173 11.30 4.48 -9.72
CA TRP A 173 10.00 4.88 -10.20
C TRP A 173 9.59 4.15 -11.48
N SER A 174 10.46 4.14 -12.51
CA SER A 174 10.18 3.47 -13.78
C SER A 174 10.07 1.96 -13.62
N ALA A 175 10.96 1.34 -12.81
CA ALA A 175 10.90 -0.08 -12.52
C ALA A 175 9.59 -0.45 -11.82
N SER A 176 9.17 0.35 -10.83
CA SER A 176 7.92 0.11 -10.11
C SER A 176 6.71 0.19 -11.05
N ILE A 177 6.61 1.23 -11.88
CA ILE A 177 5.50 1.37 -12.84
C ILE A 177 5.48 0.20 -13.82
N LEU A 178 6.64 -0.10 -14.45
CA LEU A 178 6.72 -1.17 -15.43
C LEU A 178 6.26 -2.50 -14.85
N MET A 179 6.68 -2.81 -13.63
CA MET A 179 6.34 -4.05 -12.98
C MET A 179 4.86 -4.14 -12.62
N PHE A 180 4.29 -3.09 -12.02
CA PHE A 180 2.88 -3.12 -11.64
C PHE A 180 1.95 -3.19 -12.86
N VAL A 181 2.32 -2.55 -13.96
CA VAL A 181 1.59 -2.71 -15.23
C VAL A 181 1.69 -4.15 -15.72
N SER A 182 2.89 -4.76 -15.67
CA SER A 182 3.10 -6.16 -16.08
C SER A 182 2.35 -7.16 -15.19
N LEU A 183 2.23 -6.87 -13.89
CA LEU A 183 1.52 -7.70 -12.91
C LEU A 183 0.01 -7.43 -12.86
N ARG A 184 -0.50 -6.50 -13.68
CA ARG A 184 -1.90 -6.06 -13.72
C ARG A 184 -2.40 -5.41 -12.43
N ASP A 185 -1.49 -4.95 -11.57
CA ASP A 185 -1.79 -4.31 -10.29
C ASP A 185 -1.67 -2.79 -10.40
N LEU A 186 -2.68 -2.18 -11.02
CA LEU A 186 -2.73 -0.73 -11.21
C LEU A 186 -2.87 0.04 -9.88
N GLY A 187 -3.51 -0.56 -8.88
CA GLY A 187 -3.66 0.05 -7.55
C GLY A 187 -2.33 0.24 -6.84
N SER A 188 -1.51 -0.80 -6.81
CA SER A 188 -0.15 -0.71 -6.26
C SER A 188 0.72 0.26 -7.05
N ALA A 189 0.61 0.29 -8.40
CA ALA A 189 1.32 1.26 -9.23
C ALA A 189 1.03 2.71 -8.83
N LEU A 190 -0.25 3.04 -8.64
CA LEU A 190 -0.68 4.37 -8.21
C LEU A 190 -0.17 4.72 -6.81
N LEU A 191 -0.21 3.77 -5.88
CA LEU A 191 0.28 3.96 -4.52
C LEU A 191 1.80 4.24 -4.51
N PHE A 192 2.60 3.45 -5.21
CA PHE A 192 4.06 3.65 -5.30
C PHE A 192 4.40 4.98 -5.97
N PHE A 193 3.69 5.32 -7.05
CA PHE A 193 3.81 6.63 -7.66
C PHE A 193 3.54 7.76 -6.66
N GLY A 194 2.44 7.68 -5.92
CA GLY A 194 2.07 8.66 -4.90
C GLY A 194 3.15 8.80 -3.81
N ILE A 195 3.70 7.69 -3.31
CA ILE A 195 4.78 7.69 -2.33
C ILE A 195 6.00 8.45 -2.86
N VAL A 196 6.49 8.11 -4.05
CA VAL A 196 7.67 8.77 -4.64
C VAL A 196 7.44 10.26 -4.83
N VAL A 197 6.29 10.65 -5.38
CA VAL A 197 5.97 12.06 -5.66
C VAL A 197 5.82 12.86 -4.38
N ILE A 198 5.06 12.36 -3.41
CA ILE A 198 4.81 13.06 -2.15
C ILE A 198 6.12 13.21 -1.36
N MET A 199 6.89 12.13 -1.19
CA MET A 199 8.16 12.19 -0.46
C MET A 199 9.17 13.13 -1.14
N THR A 200 9.28 13.09 -2.48
CA THR A 200 10.15 14.00 -3.22
C THR A 200 9.71 15.46 -3.07
N TYR A 201 8.40 15.72 -3.12
CA TYR A 201 7.88 17.06 -2.92
C TYR A 201 8.13 17.59 -1.49
N VAL A 202 7.85 16.78 -0.48
CA VAL A 202 8.07 17.14 0.93
C VAL A 202 9.55 17.43 1.19
N ALA A 203 10.45 16.62 0.62
CA ALA A 203 11.90 16.80 0.81
C ALA A 203 12.45 18.03 0.09
N THR A 204 11.96 18.35 -1.11
CA THR A 204 12.54 19.38 -1.97
C THR A 204 11.77 20.71 -1.99
N GLY A 205 10.47 20.68 -1.70
CA GLY A 205 9.56 21.82 -1.83
C GLY A 205 9.30 22.28 -3.28
N LYS A 206 9.83 21.55 -4.30
CA LYS A 206 9.77 21.97 -5.71
C LYS A 206 8.61 21.33 -6.46
N LYS A 207 7.64 22.16 -6.86
CA LYS A 207 6.49 21.74 -7.68
C LYS A 207 6.90 21.17 -9.05
N LEU A 208 8.11 21.51 -9.53
CA LEU A 208 8.64 21.01 -10.80
C LEU A 208 8.73 19.47 -10.80
N TYR A 209 9.19 18.85 -9.71
CA TYR A 209 9.26 17.38 -9.61
C TYR A 209 7.88 16.75 -9.71
N VAL A 210 6.88 17.35 -9.07
CA VAL A 210 5.49 16.90 -9.15
C VAL A 210 4.98 17.00 -10.59
N ALA A 211 5.21 18.12 -11.26
CA ALA A 211 4.80 18.31 -12.65
C ALA A 211 5.44 17.30 -13.61
N ILE A 212 6.76 17.06 -13.47
CA ILE A 212 7.49 16.06 -14.26
C ILE A 212 6.93 14.66 -14.00
N ALA A 213 6.74 14.30 -12.72
CA ALA A 213 6.22 12.99 -12.36
C ALA A 213 4.79 12.79 -12.90
N LEU A 214 3.91 13.77 -12.78
CA LEU A 214 2.55 13.71 -13.33
C LEU A 214 2.56 13.59 -14.86
N PHE A 215 3.46 14.31 -15.55
CA PHE A 215 3.61 14.19 -17.00
C PHE A 215 3.98 12.76 -17.40
N PHE A 216 5.00 12.19 -16.78
CA PHE A 216 5.43 10.83 -17.10
C PHE A 216 4.41 9.79 -16.68
N PHE A 217 3.69 10.00 -15.57
CA PHE A 217 2.60 9.12 -15.15
C PHE A 217 1.46 9.13 -16.17
N SER A 218 1.04 10.31 -16.62
CA SER A 218 -0.02 10.43 -17.64
C SER A 218 0.39 9.79 -18.96
N LEU A 219 1.66 9.99 -19.37
CA LEU A 219 2.20 9.36 -20.57
C LEU A 219 2.24 7.84 -20.44
N SER A 220 2.72 7.32 -19.32
CA SER A 220 2.76 5.87 -19.03
C SER A 220 1.38 5.27 -18.98
N SER A 221 0.41 5.97 -18.37
CA SER A 221 -0.98 5.53 -18.31
C SER A 221 -1.62 5.47 -19.70
N TYR A 222 -1.34 6.47 -20.54
CA TYR A 222 -1.83 6.48 -21.93
C TYR A 222 -1.21 5.34 -22.75
N ILE A 223 0.10 5.12 -22.64
CA ILE A 223 0.78 3.99 -23.30
C ILE A 223 0.22 2.66 -22.79
N SER A 224 0.01 2.52 -21.49
CA SER A 224 -0.59 1.32 -20.91
C SER A 224 -2.01 1.06 -21.42
N TYR A 225 -2.80 2.11 -21.60
CA TYR A 225 -4.12 2.00 -22.20
C TYR A 225 -4.06 1.49 -23.66
N LEU A 226 -3.07 1.93 -24.43
CA LEU A 226 -2.92 1.47 -25.81
C LEU A 226 -2.44 0.03 -25.93
N LEU A 227 -1.58 -0.42 -25.00
CA LEU A 227 -0.90 -1.72 -25.09
C LEU A 227 -1.63 -2.87 -24.39
N PHE A 228 -2.40 -2.59 -23.34
CA PHE A 228 -2.95 -3.61 -22.44
C PHE A 228 -4.47 -3.63 -22.42
N ALA A 229 -5.06 -4.73 -22.93
CA ALA A 229 -6.52 -4.90 -22.98
C ALA A 229 -7.18 -4.81 -21.59
N HIS A 230 -6.54 -5.32 -20.51
CA HIS A 230 -7.08 -5.22 -19.15
C HIS A 230 -7.18 -3.76 -18.66
N VAL A 231 -6.29 -2.87 -19.10
CA VAL A 231 -6.37 -1.43 -18.79
C VAL A 231 -7.54 -0.81 -19.54
N GLN A 232 -7.72 -1.15 -20.82
CA GLN A 232 -8.86 -0.69 -21.62
C GLN A 232 -10.19 -1.10 -20.98
N THR A 233 -10.29 -2.35 -20.55
CA THR A 233 -11.49 -2.85 -19.85
C THR A 233 -11.75 -2.07 -18.56
N ARG A 234 -10.72 -1.82 -17.73
CA ARG A 234 -10.88 -1.02 -16.51
C ARG A 234 -11.35 0.41 -16.78
N VAL A 235 -10.80 1.04 -17.81
CA VAL A 235 -11.22 2.40 -18.24
C VAL A 235 -12.66 2.39 -18.76
N ALA A 236 -13.02 1.40 -19.61
CA ALA A 236 -14.37 1.27 -20.12
C ALA A 236 -15.40 1.08 -19.00
N ILE A 237 -15.14 0.18 -18.06
CA ILE A 237 -16.00 -0.06 -16.89
C ILE A 237 -16.14 1.20 -16.02
N TRP A 238 -15.06 1.97 -15.87
CA TRP A 238 -15.09 3.21 -15.08
C TRP A 238 -15.90 4.32 -15.75
N LEU A 239 -15.77 4.48 -17.09
CA LEU A 239 -16.48 5.52 -17.85
C LEU A 239 -17.95 5.14 -18.12
N HIS A 240 -18.22 3.88 -18.40
CA HIS A 240 -19.52 3.38 -18.83
C HIS A 240 -19.93 2.12 -18.03
N PRO A 241 -20.13 2.24 -16.70
CA PRO A 241 -20.44 1.08 -15.87
C PRO A 241 -21.79 0.44 -16.18
N TRP A 242 -22.68 1.18 -16.82
CA TRP A 242 -24.04 0.73 -17.15
C TRP A 242 -24.14 -0.04 -18.47
N ASP A 243 -23.08 -0.12 -19.26
CA ASP A 243 -23.11 -0.86 -20.53
C ASP A 243 -23.15 -2.38 -20.31
N ASP A 244 -22.53 -2.87 -19.22
CA ASP A 244 -22.55 -4.28 -18.85
C ASP A 244 -22.67 -4.44 -17.31
N PRO A 245 -23.82 -4.06 -16.74
CA PRO A 245 -23.99 -3.98 -15.28
C PRO A 245 -24.01 -5.32 -14.57
N MET A 246 -24.26 -6.42 -15.29
CA MET A 246 -24.33 -7.79 -14.76
C MET A 246 -23.09 -8.63 -15.08
N GLY A 247 -22.21 -8.12 -15.94
CA GLY A 247 -20.96 -8.78 -16.32
C GLY A 247 -19.73 -8.05 -15.77
N SER A 248 -18.92 -7.51 -16.65
CA SER A 248 -17.62 -6.93 -16.31
C SER A 248 -17.69 -5.74 -15.33
N ALA A 249 -18.77 -4.94 -15.37
CA ALA A 249 -18.99 -3.79 -14.49
C ALA A 249 -19.74 -4.12 -13.19
N TYR A 250 -20.13 -5.37 -12.94
CA TYR A 250 -20.98 -5.75 -11.82
C TYR A 250 -20.46 -5.26 -10.47
N GLN A 251 -19.16 -5.40 -10.19
CA GLN A 251 -18.56 -4.94 -8.95
C GLN A 251 -18.70 -3.43 -8.72
N ILE A 252 -18.48 -2.62 -9.77
CA ILE A 252 -18.59 -1.16 -9.68
C ILE A 252 -20.05 -0.74 -9.51
N VAL A 253 -20.96 -1.35 -10.26
CA VAL A 253 -22.41 -1.07 -10.18
C VAL A 253 -22.94 -1.41 -8.79
N GLN A 254 -22.58 -2.56 -8.21
CA GLN A 254 -22.98 -2.92 -6.85
C GLN A 254 -22.40 -1.94 -5.81
N SER A 255 -21.17 -1.47 -6.01
CA SER A 255 -20.59 -0.44 -5.15
C SER A 255 -21.34 0.88 -5.23
N LEU A 256 -21.74 1.31 -6.43
CA LEU A 256 -22.55 2.51 -6.61
C LEU A 256 -23.93 2.38 -5.93
N PHE A 257 -24.58 1.22 -6.04
CA PHE A 257 -25.82 0.95 -5.31
C PHE A 257 -25.62 1.00 -3.80
N ALA A 258 -24.52 0.44 -3.29
CA ALA A 258 -24.22 0.49 -1.87
C ALA A 258 -24.01 1.92 -1.36
N PHE A 259 -23.30 2.77 -2.11
CA PHE A 259 -23.17 4.19 -1.79
C PHE A 259 -24.52 4.93 -1.88
N GLY A 260 -25.29 4.69 -2.91
CA GLY A 260 -26.63 5.31 -3.07
C GLY A 260 -27.58 4.92 -1.93
N TYR A 261 -27.58 3.64 -1.54
CA TYR A 261 -28.43 3.15 -0.45
C TYR A 261 -27.93 3.62 0.93
N GLY A 262 -26.64 3.67 1.15
CA GLY A 262 -26.05 4.07 2.41
C GLY A 262 -26.08 5.58 2.67
N GLY A 263 -26.06 6.41 1.64
CA GLY A 263 -25.91 7.86 1.78
C GLY A 263 -24.64 8.24 2.56
N VAL A 264 -24.67 9.43 3.19
CA VAL A 264 -23.49 9.96 3.92
C VAL A 264 -23.21 9.21 5.22
N PHE A 265 -24.25 8.80 5.96
CA PHE A 265 -24.12 8.19 7.30
C PHE A 265 -24.18 6.67 7.28
N GLY A 266 -24.39 6.04 6.16
CA GLY A 266 -24.62 4.62 6.04
C GLY A 266 -25.97 4.17 6.58
N THR A 267 -26.28 2.89 6.39
CA THR A 267 -27.55 2.28 6.90
C THR A 267 -27.45 1.83 8.34
N GLY A 268 -26.29 1.99 8.98
CA GLY A 268 -25.99 1.46 10.30
C GLY A 268 -25.16 0.17 10.26
N TYR A 269 -24.44 -0.06 11.34
CA TYR A 269 -23.41 -1.10 11.42
C TYR A 269 -23.93 -2.53 11.21
N THR A 270 -25.17 -2.82 11.62
CA THR A 270 -25.80 -4.15 11.50
C THR A 270 -26.77 -4.24 10.32
N SER A 271 -27.08 -3.13 9.67
CA SER A 271 -28.03 -3.03 8.56
C SER A 271 -27.32 -3.02 7.20
N GLY A 272 -28.07 -3.19 6.11
CA GLY A 272 -27.53 -3.25 4.76
C GLY A 272 -27.10 -4.66 4.33
N PHE A 273 -26.69 -4.77 3.06
CA PHE A 273 -26.40 -6.04 2.39
C PHE A 273 -24.96 -6.05 1.80
N PRO A 274 -23.93 -5.95 2.65
CA PRO A 274 -22.54 -5.89 2.16
C PRO A 274 -22.10 -7.16 1.40
N ARG A 275 -22.80 -8.30 1.58
CA ARG A 275 -22.54 -9.56 0.87
C ARG A 275 -22.92 -9.51 -0.62
N LEU A 276 -23.66 -8.49 -1.06
CA LEU A 276 -24.04 -8.34 -2.47
C LEU A 276 -22.91 -7.76 -3.32
N ILE A 277 -21.90 -7.14 -2.70
CA ILE A 277 -20.75 -6.61 -3.39
C ILE A 277 -19.74 -7.76 -3.53
N PRO A 278 -19.40 -8.21 -4.75
CA PRO A 278 -18.41 -9.26 -4.96
C PRO A 278 -17.01 -8.79 -4.56
N GLU A 279 -16.18 -9.71 -4.14
CA GLU A 279 -14.77 -9.49 -3.79
C GLU A 279 -13.88 -9.32 -5.01
#